data_d9eeb11162edfe13e55a0f6ca9fb5f42
#
_entry.id   d9eeb11162edfe13e55a0f6ca9fb5f42
#
_cell.length_a   1.000
_cell.length_b   1.000
_cell.length_c   1.000
_cell.angle_alpha   90.00
_cell.angle_beta   90.00
_cell.angle_gamma   90.00
#
_symmetry.space_group_name_H-M   'P 1'
#
loop_
_entity.id
_entity.type
_entity.pdbx_description
1 polymer ?
#
loop_
_entity_poly.entity_id
_entity_poly.type
_entity_poly.pdbx_seq_one_letter_code
_entity_poly.pdbx_strand_id
1 'polypeptide(L)'
;MTRIARDDTRLYNSLMLPPFSVVIPCFNEAARIGATIRATLDYLHKNSPESELIVVNDGSTDATGAIARGIFADAKITTRLLENFPNRGKGAAVRSGLLAAKKPIALFSDADLSTPLEETPKVIEPIANGEVDIAFGSRGLNRRLIGQHQPWRREQAGRIFNLLVRLATDLPFWDTQCGFKAFRMDACRPILEAARIDGFAFDVELLFLAQRAGLRIREIPVRWNHSEGSKVHVIYDSLAMLREVIALRMAS
;
A
#
# COMPACT_ATOMS: atom_id res chain seq x y z
N MET A 1 2.57 -1.22 38.65
CA MET A 1 3.61 -0.34 38.06
C MET A 1 3.31 -0.19 36.60
N THR A 2 2.67 0.89 36.22
CA THR A 2 2.10 1.16 34.89
C THR A 2 3.19 1.80 34.05
N ARG A 3 3.74 1.08 33.08
CA ARG A 3 4.61 1.67 32.04
C ARG A 3 3.75 2.46 31.07
N ILE A 4 3.80 3.77 31.19
CA ILE A 4 3.26 4.73 30.24
C ILE A 4 4.03 4.56 28.94
N ALA A 5 3.33 4.18 27.86
CA ALA A 5 3.86 4.22 26.52
C ALA A 5 4.23 5.68 26.20
N ARG A 6 5.52 5.96 26.06
CA ARG A 6 6.00 7.26 25.60
C ARG A 6 5.55 7.45 24.16
N ASP A 7 4.96 8.60 23.93
CA ASP A 7 4.59 9.12 22.62
C ASP A 7 5.89 9.44 21.85
N ASP A 8 6.31 8.51 21.00
CA ASP A 8 7.54 8.61 20.20
C ASP A 8 7.42 9.52 18.97
N THR A 9 6.39 10.37 18.92
CA THR A 9 6.15 11.30 17.79
C THR A 9 7.21 12.42 17.65
N ARG A 10 8.21 12.52 18.51
CA ARG A 10 9.15 13.66 18.54
C ARG A 10 10.50 13.44 17.85
N LEU A 11 10.82 12.28 17.31
CA LEU A 11 12.15 11.99 16.76
C LEU A 11 12.26 11.98 15.24
N TYR A 12 11.15 12.15 14.50
CA TYR A 12 11.16 12.05 13.03
C TYR A 12 11.39 13.37 12.28
N ASN A 13 11.88 14.40 12.94
CA ASN A 13 12.14 15.70 12.30
C ASN A 13 13.65 15.94 12.15
N SER A 14 14.21 15.62 10.98
CA SER A 14 15.31 16.33 10.27
C SER A 14 16.26 15.49 9.40
N LEU A 15 16.00 14.22 9.11
CA LEU A 15 16.84 13.47 8.17
C LEU A 15 16.06 13.22 6.88
N MET A 16 16.68 13.54 5.74
CA MET A 16 16.18 13.17 4.42
C MET A 16 15.99 11.66 4.37
N LEU A 17 14.85 11.21 3.89
CA LEU A 17 14.61 9.78 3.68
C LEU A 17 15.52 9.27 2.54
N PRO A 18 15.99 8.01 2.63
CA PRO A 18 16.71 7.41 1.52
C PRO A 18 15.83 7.38 0.26
N PRO A 19 16.41 7.33 -0.94
CA PRO A 19 15.64 7.24 -2.17
C PRO A 19 14.75 5.99 -2.21
N PHE A 20 13.48 6.16 -2.55
CA PHE A 20 12.50 5.06 -2.70
C PHE A 20 11.56 5.32 -3.88
N SER A 21 10.90 4.26 -4.34
CA SER A 21 9.86 4.35 -5.38
C SER A 21 8.49 4.41 -4.72
N VAL A 22 7.65 5.38 -5.07
CA VAL A 22 6.22 5.38 -4.70
C VAL A 22 5.42 4.78 -5.85
N VAL A 23 4.57 3.80 -5.56
CA VAL A 23 3.68 3.16 -6.53
C VAL A 23 2.23 3.48 -6.16
N ILE A 24 1.50 4.11 -7.07
CA ILE A 24 0.08 4.46 -6.89
C ILE A 24 -0.73 3.80 -8.02
N PRO A 25 -1.49 2.72 -7.74
CA PRO A 25 -2.44 2.17 -8.69
C PRO A 25 -3.69 3.05 -8.76
N CYS A 26 -4.25 3.23 -9.95
CA CYS A 26 -5.47 3.99 -10.14
C CYS A 26 -6.36 3.38 -11.24
N PHE A 27 -7.67 3.45 -11.04
CA PHE A 27 -8.68 3.05 -12.01
C PHE A 27 -9.90 3.96 -11.89
N ASN A 28 -10.19 4.77 -12.92
CA ASN A 28 -11.27 5.76 -12.91
C ASN A 28 -11.23 6.69 -11.69
N GLU A 29 -10.08 7.35 -11.48
CA GLU A 29 -9.79 8.24 -10.35
C GLU A 29 -9.62 9.70 -10.79
N ALA A 30 -10.22 10.13 -11.92
CA ALA A 30 -10.05 11.47 -12.46
C ALA A 30 -10.36 12.58 -11.44
N ALA A 31 -11.32 12.36 -10.53
CA ALA A 31 -11.71 13.34 -9.52
C ALA A 31 -10.61 13.63 -8.48
N ARG A 32 -9.71 12.67 -8.20
CA ARG A 32 -8.74 12.81 -7.11
C ARG A 32 -7.28 12.63 -7.52
N ILE A 33 -7.00 11.90 -8.60
CA ILE A 33 -5.62 11.52 -8.97
C ILE A 33 -4.70 12.74 -9.13
N GLY A 34 -5.21 13.85 -9.63
CA GLY A 34 -4.42 15.07 -9.78
C GLY A 34 -3.92 15.64 -8.46
N ALA A 35 -4.77 15.68 -7.44
CA ALA A 35 -4.39 16.13 -6.10
C ALA A 35 -3.40 15.16 -5.45
N THR A 36 -3.65 13.85 -5.58
CA THR A 36 -2.80 12.78 -5.08
C THR A 36 -1.38 12.86 -5.65
N ILE A 37 -1.26 13.00 -6.98
CA ILE A 37 0.05 13.11 -7.64
C ILE A 37 0.80 14.34 -7.16
N ARG A 38 0.15 15.52 -7.13
CA ARG A 38 0.81 16.76 -6.67
C ARG A 38 1.27 16.65 -5.22
N ALA A 39 0.42 16.18 -4.32
CA ALA A 39 0.78 15.98 -2.91
C ALA A 39 1.97 15.01 -2.77
N THR A 40 2.01 13.94 -3.55
CA THR A 40 3.12 12.98 -3.53
C THR A 40 4.40 13.59 -4.08
N LEU A 41 4.35 14.33 -5.18
CA LEU A 41 5.51 15.01 -5.75
C LEU A 41 6.08 16.07 -4.80
N ASP A 42 5.21 16.86 -4.16
CA ASP A 42 5.61 17.86 -3.16
C ASP A 42 6.27 17.21 -1.94
N TYR A 43 5.68 16.09 -1.47
CA TYR A 43 6.25 15.32 -0.37
C TYR A 43 7.64 14.77 -0.72
N LEU A 44 7.80 14.15 -1.89
CA LEU A 44 9.07 13.59 -2.36
C LEU A 44 10.10 14.69 -2.57
N HIS A 45 9.73 15.80 -3.20
CA HIS A 45 10.64 16.93 -3.40
C HIS A 45 11.22 17.45 -2.09
N LYS A 46 10.40 17.50 -1.04
CA LYS A 46 10.80 17.99 0.29
C LYS A 46 11.61 16.99 1.09
N ASN A 47 11.26 15.69 1.03
CA ASN A 47 11.78 14.69 1.98
C ASN A 47 12.71 13.66 1.35
N SER A 48 12.68 13.47 0.03
CA SER A 48 13.53 12.49 -0.68
C SER A 48 13.56 12.79 -2.20
N PRO A 49 14.25 13.86 -2.65
CA PRO A 49 14.20 14.34 -4.03
C PRO A 49 14.77 13.36 -5.07
N GLU A 50 15.55 12.38 -4.66
CA GLU A 50 16.09 11.33 -5.53
C GLU A 50 15.12 10.14 -5.70
N SER A 51 13.96 10.18 -5.06
CA SER A 51 12.90 9.17 -5.18
C SER A 51 12.21 9.26 -6.54
N GLU A 52 11.34 8.30 -6.84
CA GLU A 52 10.51 8.31 -8.05
C GLU A 52 9.05 8.05 -7.72
N LEU A 53 8.15 8.55 -8.57
CA LEU A 53 6.72 8.27 -8.53
C LEU A 53 6.31 7.45 -9.75
N ILE A 54 5.68 6.31 -9.52
CA ILE A 54 5.10 5.43 -10.54
C ILE A 54 3.59 5.42 -10.34
N VAL A 55 2.85 5.94 -11.30
CA VAL A 55 1.39 5.79 -11.34
C VAL A 55 1.06 4.66 -12.30
N VAL A 56 0.22 3.73 -11.86
CA VAL A 56 -0.24 2.62 -12.69
C VAL A 56 -1.72 2.83 -13.00
N ASN A 57 -2.01 3.24 -14.22
CA ASN A 57 -3.37 3.41 -14.73
C ASN A 57 -3.89 2.06 -15.23
N ASP A 58 -4.75 1.43 -14.46
CA ASP A 58 -5.26 0.08 -14.73
C ASP A 58 -6.48 0.10 -15.65
N GLY A 59 -6.31 0.63 -16.87
CA GLY A 59 -7.34 0.63 -17.91
C GLY A 59 -8.49 1.60 -17.64
N SER A 60 -8.23 2.78 -17.06
CA SER A 60 -9.26 3.81 -16.84
C SER A 60 -9.91 4.25 -18.15
N THR A 61 -11.23 4.45 -18.09
CA THR A 61 -12.04 4.96 -19.21
C THR A 61 -12.35 6.46 -19.08
N ASP A 62 -11.96 7.07 -17.96
CA ASP A 62 -12.10 8.50 -17.69
C ASP A 62 -10.79 9.27 -17.94
N ALA A 63 -10.71 10.53 -17.54
CA ALA A 63 -9.54 11.38 -17.75
C ALA A 63 -8.32 11.05 -16.86
N THR A 64 -8.34 9.98 -16.06
CA THR A 64 -7.29 9.63 -15.08
C THR A 64 -5.89 9.62 -15.72
N GLY A 65 -5.69 8.90 -16.81
CA GLY A 65 -4.39 8.81 -17.49
C GLY A 65 -3.93 10.14 -18.10
N ALA A 66 -4.87 10.91 -18.68
CA ALA A 66 -4.56 12.22 -19.24
C ALA A 66 -4.11 13.22 -18.17
N ILE A 67 -4.78 13.23 -17.01
CA ILE A 67 -4.41 14.07 -15.85
C ILE A 67 -3.01 13.72 -15.35
N ALA A 68 -2.71 12.42 -15.20
CA ALA A 68 -1.38 11.98 -14.76
C ALA A 68 -0.27 12.41 -15.73
N ARG A 69 -0.46 12.20 -17.04
CA ARG A 69 0.50 12.64 -18.07
C ARG A 69 0.74 14.15 -18.05
N GLY A 70 -0.33 14.95 -17.93
CA GLY A 70 -0.21 16.40 -17.88
C GLY A 70 0.62 16.89 -16.70
N ILE A 71 0.46 16.30 -15.51
CA ILE A 71 1.24 16.70 -14.32
C ILE A 71 2.70 16.23 -14.45
N PHE A 72 2.93 15.05 -15.04
CA PHE A 72 4.29 14.50 -15.18
C PHE A 72 5.18 15.29 -16.14
N ALA A 73 4.59 16.01 -17.10
CA ALA A 73 5.35 16.84 -18.04
C ALA A 73 6.19 17.94 -17.35
N ASP A 74 5.71 18.46 -16.21
CA ASP A 74 6.36 19.54 -15.46
C ASP A 74 7.01 19.04 -14.15
N ALA A 75 7.04 17.72 -13.92
CA ALA A 75 7.53 17.17 -12.66
C ALA A 75 9.05 17.27 -12.55
N LYS A 76 9.55 17.75 -11.39
CA LYS A 76 10.98 17.79 -11.07
C LYS A 76 11.51 16.47 -10.51
N ILE A 77 10.62 15.64 -10.01
CA ILE A 77 10.91 14.28 -9.51
C ILE A 77 10.78 13.30 -10.68
N THR A 78 11.57 12.25 -10.70
CA THR A 78 11.42 11.17 -11.69
C THR A 78 10.03 10.58 -11.62
N THR A 79 9.29 10.60 -12.74
CA THR A 79 7.93 10.06 -12.81
C THR A 79 7.80 9.03 -13.92
N ARG A 80 6.93 8.07 -13.74
CA ARG A 80 6.53 7.09 -14.76
C ARG A 80 5.04 6.80 -14.69
N LEU A 81 4.39 6.80 -15.84
CA LEU A 81 3.01 6.31 -16.00
C LEU A 81 3.07 4.94 -16.68
N LEU A 82 2.56 3.92 -16.00
CA LEU A 82 2.30 2.61 -16.59
C LEU A 82 0.82 2.51 -16.92
N GLU A 83 0.50 1.92 -18.06
CA GLU A 83 -0.89 1.77 -18.51
C GLU A 83 -1.17 0.30 -18.83
N ASN A 84 -2.12 -0.27 -18.13
CA ASN A 84 -2.67 -1.59 -18.45
C ASN A 84 -3.89 -1.39 -19.36
N PHE A 85 -4.10 -2.28 -20.28
CA PHE A 85 -5.32 -2.35 -21.07
C PHE A 85 -5.58 -3.80 -21.50
N PRO A 86 -6.77 -4.35 -21.24
CA PRO A 86 -7.85 -3.81 -20.40
C PRO A 86 -7.49 -3.72 -18.90
N ASN A 87 -8.45 -3.28 -18.04
CA ASN A 87 -8.31 -3.37 -16.58
C ASN A 87 -7.99 -4.80 -16.15
N ARG A 88 -6.98 -4.96 -15.31
CA ARG A 88 -6.50 -6.26 -14.83
C ARG A 88 -6.77 -6.49 -13.34
N GLY A 89 -7.09 -5.44 -12.61
CA GLY A 89 -7.34 -5.48 -11.18
C GLY A 89 -6.22 -4.85 -10.34
N LYS A 90 -6.58 -4.47 -9.11
CA LYS A 90 -5.70 -3.73 -8.19
C LYS A 90 -4.39 -4.46 -7.93
N GLY A 91 -4.43 -5.78 -7.71
CA GLY A 91 -3.24 -6.60 -7.47
C GLY A 91 -2.28 -6.59 -8.65
N ALA A 92 -2.80 -6.74 -9.88
CA ALA A 92 -1.99 -6.66 -11.09
C ALA A 92 -1.34 -5.27 -11.24
N ALA A 93 -2.09 -4.20 -10.97
CA ALA A 93 -1.58 -2.83 -11.04
C ALA A 93 -0.46 -2.57 -10.01
N VAL A 94 -0.67 -2.97 -8.75
CA VAL A 94 0.36 -2.85 -7.70
C VAL A 94 1.60 -3.65 -8.05
N ARG A 95 1.43 -4.92 -8.46
CA ARG A 95 2.53 -5.80 -8.83
C ARG A 95 3.36 -5.25 -9.99
N SER A 96 2.70 -4.76 -11.06
CA SER A 96 3.41 -4.18 -12.20
C SER A 96 4.18 -2.90 -11.80
N GLY A 97 3.60 -2.06 -10.96
CA GLY A 97 4.27 -0.87 -10.43
C GLY A 97 5.48 -1.20 -9.55
N LEU A 98 5.33 -2.15 -8.62
CA LEU A 98 6.43 -2.60 -7.76
C LEU A 98 7.56 -3.25 -8.57
N LEU A 99 7.24 -4.11 -9.55
CA LEU A 99 8.25 -4.72 -10.42
C LEU A 99 8.98 -3.69 -11.30
N ALA A 100 8.31 -2.59 -11.65
CA ALA A 100 8.92 -1.48 -12.38
C ALA A 100 9.76 -0.55 -11.50
N ALA A 101 9.68 -0.64 -10.17
CA ALA A 101 10.43 0.20 -9.24
C ALA A 101 11.94 0.04 -9.44
N LYS A 102 12.67 1.19 -9.45
CA LYS A 102 14.12 1.24 -9.67
C LYS A 102 14.91 1.56 -8.39
N LYS A 103 14.24 1.99 -7.32
CA LYS A 103 14.90 2.29 -6.04
C LYS A 103 14.96 1.03 -5.18
N PRO A 104 15.91 0.97 -4.21
CA PRO A 104 16.06 -0.19 -3.32
C PRO A 104 14.83 -0.52 -2.48
N ILE A 105 14.02 0.50 -2.18
CA ILE A 105 12.76 0.38 -1.43
C ILE A 105 11.62 0.87 -2.31
N ALA A 106 10.50 0.15 -2.33
CA ALA A 106 9.28 0.60 -3.00
C ALA A 106 8.13 0.67 -2.00
N LEU A 107 7.41 1.79 -2.01
CA LEU A 107 6.20 2.04 -1.22
C LEU A 107 4.99 1.98 -2.14
N PHE A 108 4.09 1.06 -1.90
CA PHE A 108 2.72 1.08 -2.45
C PHE A 108 1.82 1.95 -1.58
N SER A 109 1.11 2.89 -2.19
CA SER A 109 0.09 3.73 -1.55
C SER A 109 -1.17 3.79 -2.38
N ASP A 110 -2.34 3.72 -1.72
CA ASP A 110 -3.63 3.92 -2.39
C ASP A 110 -3.77 5.35 -2.93
N ALA A 111 -4.51 5.50 -4.05
CA ALA A 111 -4.70 6.79 -4.72
C ALA A 111 -5.53 7.80 -3.91
N ASP A 112 -6.19 7.39 -2.84
CA ASP A 112 -6.98 8.25 -1.98
C ASP A 112 -6.20 8.87 -0.81
N LEU A 113 -4.92 8.48 -0.62
CA LEU A 113 -4.06 8.89 0.49
C LEU A 113 -4.75 8.77 1.86
N SER A 114 -5.60 7.76 2.03
CA SER A 114 -6.24 7.46 3.32
C SER A 114 -5.22 7.32 4.47
N THR A 115 -4.03 6.79 4.17
CA THR A 115 -2.84 6.92 5.03
C THR A 115 -2.05 8.14 4.56
N PRO A 116 -1.87 9.17 5.42
CA PRO A 116 -1.11 10.36 5.05
C PRO A 116 0.36 10.06 4.71
N LEU A 117 0.93 10.80 3.76
CA LEU A 117 2.34 10.63 3.34
C LEU A 117 3.34 10.87 4.47
N GLU A 118 2.98 11.64 5.50
CA GLU A 118 3.79 11.85 6.70
C GLU A 118 4.02 10.56 7.51
N GLU A 119 3.27 9.49 7.24
CA GLU A 119 3.49 8.17 7.82
C GLU A 119 4.61 7.38 7.11
N THR A 120 5.11 7.88 5.97
CA THR A 120 6.16 7.23 5.16
C THR A 120 7.42 6.87 5.95
N PRO A 121 7.97 7.73 6.84
CA PRO A 121 9.16 7.37 7.62
C PRO A 121 8.98 6.09 8.42
N LYS A 122 7.79 5.86 8.99
CA LYS A 122 7.51 4.67 9.81
C LYS A 122 7.69 3.35 9.05
N VAL A 123 7.42 3.34 7.75
CA VAL A 123 7.55 2.12 6.92
C VAL A 123 8.85 2.06 6.12
N ILE A 124 9.46 3.21 5.81
CA ILE A 124 10.73 3.26 5.04
C ILE A 124 11.94 3.03 5.95
N GLU A 125 12.02 3.70 7.10
CA GLU A 125 13.19 3.64 7.98
C GLU A 125 13.53 2.23 8.50
N PRO A 126 12.57 1.40 8.95
CA PRO A 126 12.89 0.04 9.38
C PRO A 126 13.49 -0.83 8.28
N ILE A 127 13.10 -0.57 7.02
CA ILE A 127 13.67 -1.28 5.86
C ILE A 127 15.06 -0.73 5.54
N ALA A 128 15.22 0.59 5.52
CA ALA A 128 16.49 1.24 5.25
C ALA A 128 17.56 0.87 6.28
N ASN A 129 17.16 0.72 7.54
CA ASN A 129 18.03 0.26 8.63
C ASN A 129 18.33 -1.26 8.59
N GLY A 130 17.72 -2.00 7.66
CA GLY A 130 17.91 -3.45 7.56
C GLY A 130 17.21 -4.26 8.67
N GLU A 131 16.26 -3.66 9.41
CA GLU A 131 15.53 -4.33 10.48
C GLU A 131 14.50 -5.32 9.94
N VAL A 132 13.83 -4.96 8.85
CA VAL A 132 12.79 -5.76 8.19
C VAL A 132 12.90 -5.70 6.67
N ASP A 133 12.21 -6.61 5.99
CA ASP A 133 12.19 -6.69 4.54
C ASP A 133 10.88 -6.11 3.97
N ILE A 134 9.81 -6.16 4.78
CA ILE A 134 8.51 -5.55 4.51
C ILE A 134 8.03 -4.81 5.75
N ALA A 135 7.57 -3.58 5.59
CA ALA A 135 6.89 -2.82 6.63
C ALA A 135 5.57 -2.28 6.07
N PHE A 136 4.49 -2.41 6.83
CA PHE A 136 3.19 -1.95 6.35
C PHE A 136 2.33 -1.33 7.45
N GLY A 137 1.46 -0.40 7.03
CA GLY A 137 0.54 0.30 7.90
C GLY A 137 -0.59 -0.59 8.41
N SER A 138 -1.06 -0.30 9.62
CA SER A 138 -2.19 -0.99 10.24
C SER A 138 -3.16 0.01 10.90
N ARG A 139 -4.44 -0.15 10.58
CA ARG A 139 -5.57 0.52 11.23
C ARG A 139 -5.99 -0.21 12.50
N GLY A 140 -5.61 -1.50 12.62
CA GLY A 140 -6.01 -2.41 13.69
C GLY A 140 -5.21 -2.26 14.98
N LEU A 141 -3.91 -1.98 14.89
CA LEU A 141 -3.00 -1.94 16.04
C LEU A 141 -3.25 -0.79 17.01
N ASN A 142 -3.60 0.39 16.50
CA ASN A 142 -3.91 1.56 17.33
C ASN A 142 -5.07 2.36 16.73
N ARG A 143 -6.28 2.09 17.18
CA ARG A 143 -7.50 2.74 16.69
C ARG A 143 -7.61 4.24 17.02
N ARG A 144 -6.83 4.74 17.96
CA ARG A 144 -6.79 6.18 18.28
C ARG A 144 -6.19 7.01 17.15
N LEU A 145 -5.48 6.36 16.23
CA LEU A 145 -4.89 6.99 15.03
C LEU A 145 -5.87 7.09 13.85
N ILE A 146 -7.09 6.56 13.99
CA ILE A 146 -8.14 6.70 12.98
C ILE A 146 -8.83 8.05 13.20
N GLY A 147 -8.60 9.00 12.30
CA GLY A 147 -9.23 10.33 12.37
C GLY A 147 -10.68 10.33 11.92
N GLN A 148 -10.97 9.77 10.74
CA GLN A 148 -12.32 9.54 10.24
C GLN A 148 -12.62 8.05 10.20
N HIS A 149 -13.66 7.61 10.91
CA HIS A 149 -14.09 6.22 10.92
C HIS A 149 -14.95 5.89 9.70
N GLN A 150 -14.82 4.67 9.22
CA GLN A 150 -15.77 4.09 8.27
C GLN A 150 -17.14 3.89 8.93
N PRO A 151 -18.23 3.77 8.15
CA PRO A 151 -19.50 3.30 8.66
C PRO A 151 -19.34 2.00 9.46
N TRP A 152 -19.92 1.94 10.66
CA TRP A 152 -19.73 0.84 11.62
C TRP A 152 -19.87 -0.56 11.00
N ARG A 153 -20.87 -0.77 10.13
CA ARG A 153 -21.08 -2.07 9.45
C ARG A 153 -19.87 -2.48 8.59
N ARG A 154 -19.27 -1.52 7.89
CA ARG A 154 -18.09 -1.76 7.04
C ARG A 154 -16.87 -2.08 7.89
N GLU A 155 -16.70 -1.39 9.00
CA GLU A 155 -15.61 -1.65 9.93
C GLU A 155 -15.71 -3.06 10.54
N GLN A 156 -16.91 -3.50 10.95
CA GLN A 156 -17.13 -4.86 11.48
C GLN A 156 -16.89 -5.93 10.40
N ALA A 157 -17.37 -5.71 9.18
CA ALA A 157 -17.13 -6.63 8.07
C ALA A 157 -15.63 -6.79 7.78
N GLY A 158 -14.88 -5.69 7.79
CA GLY A 158 -13.42 -5.74 7.63
C GLY A 158 -12.71 -6.53 8.75
N ARG A 159 -13.16 -6.39 10.00
CA ARG A 159 -12.62 -7.16 11.13
C ARG A 159 -12.88 -8.66 11.01
N ILE A 160 -14.11 -9.03 10.65
CA ILE A 160 -14.48 -10.44 10.42
C ILE A 160 -13.64 -11.00 9.27
N PHE A 161 -13.50 -10.25 8.18
CA PHE A 161 -12.67 -10.66 7.06
C PHE A 161 -11.22 -10.89 7.47
N ASN A 162 -10.60 -9.94 8.19
CA ASN A 162 -9.22 -10.10 8.68
C ASN A 162 -9.07 -11.31 9.62
N LEU A 163 -10.08 -11.60 10.46
CA LEU A 163 -10.08 -12.81 11.30
C LEU A 163 -10.09 -14.08 10.44
N LEU A 164 -10.94 -14.14 9.41
CA LEU A 164 -11.00 -15.27 8.48
C LEU A 164 -9.69 -15.45 7.70
N VAL A 165 -9.08 -14.36 7.24
CA VAL A 165 -7.77 -14.38 6.59
C VAL A 165 -6.71 -14.98 7.52
N ARG A 166 -6.65 -14.52 8.77
CA ARG A 166 -5.68 -15.05 9.78
C ARG A 166 -5.87 -16.55 10.01
N LEU A 167 -7.12 -17.00 10.15
CA LEU A 167 -7.43 -18.42 10.34
C LEU A 167 -7.08 -19.27 9.11
N ALA A 168 -7.24 -18.71 7.90
CA ALA A 168 -6.96 -19.42 6.66
C ALA A 168 -5.47 -19.47 6.31
N THR A 169 -4.69 -18.44 6.69
CA THR A 169 -3.30 -18.27 6.24
C THR A 169 -2.25 -18.40 7.33
N ASP A 170 -2.64 -18.48 8.59
CA ASP A 170 -1.75 -18.41 9.76
C ASP A 170 -0.90 -17.10 9.81
N LEU A 171 -1.33 -16.04 9.10
CA LEU A 171 -0.69 -14.73 9.17
C LEU A 171 -0.95 -14.06 10.53
N PRO A 172 0.08 -13.61 11.27
CA PRO A 172 -0.09 -13.05 12.61
C PRO A 172 -0.52 -11.57 12.61
N PHE A 173 -0.95 -11.02 11.46
CA PHE A 173 -1.21 -9.59 11.27
C PHE A 173 -2.68 -9.23 11.49
N TRP A 174 -2.92 -8.03 12.01
CA TRP A 174 -4.26 -7.51 12.32
C TRP A 174 -4.93 -6.81 11.13
N ASP A 175 -4.14 -6.24 10.20
CA ASP A 175 -4.68 -5.48 9.06
C ASP A 175 -3.88 -5.75 7.78
N THR A 176 -4.12 -6.90 7.15
CA THR A 176 -3.40 -7.28 5.94
C THR A 176 -3.72 -6.40 4.73
N GLN A 177 -4.82 -5.62 4.74
CA GLN A 177 -5.34 -4.89 3.59
C GLN A 177 -5.14 -3.36 3.66
N CYS A 178 -4.30 -2.86 4.56
CA CYS A 178 -3.95 -1.45 4.55
C CYS A 178 -3.14 -1.12 3.29
N GLY A 179 -3.63 -0.22 2.43
CA GLY A 179 -2.99 0.19 1.19
C GLY A 179 -1.79 1.12 1.40
N PHE A 180 -0.89 0.75 2.32
CA PHE A 180 0.33 1.49 2.61
C PHE A 180 1.41 0.51 3.05
N LYS A 181 2.19 -0.01 2.07
CA LYS A 181 3.16 -1.07 2.29
C LYS A 181 4.48 -0.77 1.60
N ALA A 182 5.58 -0.91 2.33
CA ALA A 182 6.93 -0.75 1.82
C ALA A 182 7.65 -2.10 1.74
N PHE A 183 8.45 -2.27 0.70
CA PHE A 183 9.14 -3.50 0.33
C PHE A 183 10.60 -3.23 0.05
N ARG A 184 11.50 -4.04 0.59
CA ARG A 184 12.90 -4.11 0.17
C ARG A 184 12.98 -4.89 -1.13
N MET A 185 13.30 -4.22 -2.23
CA MET A 185 13.09 -4.75 -3.58
C MET A 185 13.98 -5.94 -3.94
N ASP A 186 15.21 -6.00 -3.46
CA ASP A 186 16.11 -7.14 -3.68
C ASP A 186 15.57 -8.45 -3.06
N ALA A 187 14.97 -8.37 -1.86
CA ALA A 187 14.38 -9.52 -1.19
C ALA A 187 12.97 -9.86 -1.69
N CYS A 188 12.19 -8.83 -2.07
CA CYS A 188 10.77 -9.02 -2.37
C CYS A 188 10.48 -9.27 -3.87
N ARG A 189 11.43 -9.00 -4.77
CA ARG A 189 11.22 -9.24 -6.22
C ARG A 189 10.78 -10.68 -6.54
N PRO A 190 11.38 -11.74 -5.97
CA PRO A 190 10.95 -13.11 -6.26
C PRO A 190 9.49 -13.39 -5.87
N ILE A 191 9.01 -12.85 -4.73
CA ILE A 191 7.61 -13.02 -4.33
C ILE A 191 6.65 -12.22 -5.21
N LEU A 192 7.05 -11.04 -5.68
CA LEU A 192 6.27 -10.25 -6.63
C LEU A 192 6.13 -10.96 -7.99
N GLU A 193 7.19 -11.62 -8.45
CA GLU A 193 7.18 -12.43 -9.69
C GLU A 193 6.36 -13.72 -9.53
N ALA A 194 6.33 -14.29 -8.33
CA ALA A 194 5.54 -15.49 -8.01
C ALA A 194 4.05 -15.20 -7.81
N ALA A 195 3.68 -14.00 -7.38
CA ALA A 195 2.29 -13.61 -7.09
C ALA A 195 1.39 -13.70 -8.32
N ARG A 196 0.15 -14.17 -8.13
CA ARG A 196 -0.83 -14.46 -9.20
C ARG A 196 -2.17 -13.77 -9.00
N ILE A 197 -2.49 -13.31 -7.79
CA ILE A 197 -3.78 -12.69 -7.50
C ILE A 197 -3.80 -11.27 -8.08
N ASP A 198 -4.67 -11.03 -9.04
CA ASP A 198 -4.84 -9.75 -9.70
C ASP A 198 -5.90 -8.87 -8.98
N GLY A 199 -6.78 -9.48 -8.18
CA GLY A 199 -7.85 -8.83 -7.41
C GLY A 199 -7.42 -8.20 -6.10
N PHE A 200 -8.38 -8.00 -5.19
CA PHE A 200 -8.16 -7.33 -3.89
C PHE A 200 -7.48 -8.22 -2.82
N ALA A 201 -7.38 -9.54 -3.02
CA ALA A 201 -6.68 -10.42 -2.09
C ALA A 201 -5.14 -10.45 -2.30
N PHE A 202 -4.61 -9.69 -3.27
CA PHE A 202 -3.17 -9.60 -3.54
C PHE A 202 -2.35 -9.21 -2.31
N ASP A 203 -2.90 -8.37 -1.44
CA ASP A 203 -2.26 -7.95 -0.19
C ASP A 203 -1.97 -9.13 0.72
N VAL A 204 -2.95 -10.05 0.83
CA VAL A 204 -2.83 -11.28 1.62
C VAL A 204 -1.81 -12.22 0.96
N GLU A 205 -1.88 -12.39 -0.37
CA GLU A 205 -0.94 -13.21 -1.12
C GLU A 205 0.51 -12.77 -0.91
N LEU A 206 0.80 -11.47 -1.05
CA LEU A 206 2.16 -10.95 -0.90
C LEU A 206 2.71 -11.20 0.51
N LEU A 207 1.91 -10.96 1.55
CA LEU A 207 2.32 -11.22 2.93
C LEU A 207 2.50 -12.72 3.21
N PHE A 208 1.63 -13.56 2.66
CA PHE A 208 1.72 -15.01 2.77
C PHE A 208 2.97 -15.58 2.08
N LEU A 209 3.25 -15.16 0.86
CA LEU A 209 4.47 -15.56 0.14
C LEU A 209 5.72 -15.07 0.85
N ALA A 210 5.70 -13.84 1.37
CA ALA A 210 6.80 -13.27 2.13
C ALA A 210 7.08 -14.07 3.43
N GLN A 211 6.04 -14.43 4.18
CA GLN A 211 6.18 -15.25 5.38
C GLN A 211 6.78 -16.62 5.05
N ARG A 212 6.32 -17.26 3.99
CA ARG A 212 6.86 -18.55 3.55
C ARG A 212 8.31 -18.47 3.06
N ALA A 213 8.69 -17.35 2.48
CA ALA A 213 10.07 -17.08 2.08
C ALA A 213 10.97 -16.70 3.27
N GLY A 214 10.44 -16.64 4.51
CA GLY A 214 11.21 -16.28 5.71
C GLY A 214 11.59 -14.81 5.77
N LEU A 215 10.90 -13.94 5.03
CA LEU A 215 11.14 -12.49 5.07
C LEU A 215 10.65 -11.90 6.40
N ARG A 216 11.39 -10.92 6.89
CA ARG A 216 11.05 -10.21 8.13
C ARG A 216 9.99 -9.15 7.82
N ILE A 217 8.83 -9.30 8.44
CA ILE A 217 7.65 -8.46 8.19
C ILE A 217 7.28 -7.72 9.47
N ARG A 218 6.95 -6.41 9.37
CA ARG A 218 6.48 -5.61 10.50
C ARG A 218 5.21 -4.88 10.16
N GLU A 219 4.19 -5.09 10.99
CA GLU A 219 2.95 -4.33 10.99
C GLU A 219 3.09 -3.12 11.92
N ILE A 220 2.74 -1.91 11.43
CA ILE A 220 3.02 -0.63 12.11
C ILE A 220 1.74 0.20 12.22
N PRO A 221 1.40 0.74 13.40
CA PRO A 221 0.22 1.59 13.54
C PRO A 221 0.42 2.92 12.81
N VAL A 222 -0.51 3.26 11.91
CA VAL A 222 -0.49 4.49 11.12
C VAL A 222 -1.76 5.31 11.31
N ARG A 223 -1.68 6.62 11.10
CA ARG A 223 -2.85 7.47 10.95
C ARG A 223 -3.61 7.06 9.70
N TRP A 224 -4.93 7.04 9.81
CA TRP A 224 -5.77 6.67 8.71
C TRP A 224 -7.07 7.48 8.72
N ASN A 225 -7.48 7.97 7.55
CA ASN A 225 -8.71 8.72 7.37
C ASN A 225 -9.56 8.04 6.30
N HIS A 226 -10.83 7.84 6.60
CA HIS A 226 -11.76 7.35 5.60
C HIS A 226 -11.89 8.33 4.45
N SER A 227 -11.65 7.88 3.23
CA SER A 227 -11.94 8.63 2.01
C SER A 227 -13.22 8.10 1.37
N GLU A 228 -14.13 9.00 0.99
CA GLU A 228 -15.34 8.63 0.27
C GLU A 228 -15.04 8.13 -1.14
N GLY A 229 -15.94 7.33 -1.72
CA GLY A 229 -15.82 6.84 -3.09
C GLY A 229 -15.03 5.53 -3.24
N SER A 230 -14.94 4.72 -2.16
CA SER A 230 -14.40 3.35 -2.27
C SER A 230 -15.23 2.51 -3.24
N LYS A 231 -14.56 1.88 -4.21
CA LYS A 231 -15.16 1.01 -5.24
C LYS A 231 -15.36 -0.44 -4.78
N VAL A 232 -15.01 -0.76 -3.53
CA VAL A 232 -15.11 -2.12 -2.97
C VAL A 232 -16.56 -2.40 -2.55
N HIS A 233 -17.17 -3.40 -3.16
CA HIS A 233 -18.45 -3.97 -2.75
C HIS A 233 -18.23 -4.97 -1.61
N VAL A 234 -18.46 -4.51 -0.37
CA VAL A 234 -18.05 -5.22 0.87
C VAL A 234 -18.38 -6.72 0.87
N ILE A 235 -19.58 -7.12 0.47
CA ILE A 235 -19.99 -8.53 0.56
C ILE A 235 -19.41 -9.36 -0.60
N TYR A 236 -19.60 -8.91 -1.85
CA TYR A 236 -19.16 -9.67 -3.02
C TYR A 236 -17.65 -9.81 -3.10
N ASP A 237 -16.94 -8.69 -2.89
CA ASP A 237 -15.47 -8.69 -2.95
C ASP A 237 -14.88 -9.50 -1.79
N SER A 238 -15.48 -9.46 -0.59
CA SER A 238 -15.02 -10.26 0.55
C SER A 238 -15.16 -11.76 0.30
N LEU A 239 -16.22 -12.23 -0.34
CA LEU A 239 -16.41 -13.65 -0.68
C LEU A 239 -15.44 -14.09 -1.78
N ALA A 240 -15.22 -13.25 -2.82
CA ALA A 240 -14.25 -13.52 -3.86
C ALA A 240 -12.83 -13.60 -3.28
N MET A 241 -12.45 -12.61 -2.48
CA MET A 241 -11.16 -12.58 -1.79
C MET A 241 -10.96 -13.81 -0.88
N LEU A 242 -11.98 -14.24 -0.14
CA LEU A 242 -11.88 -15.42 0.73
C LEU A 242 -11.63 -16.70 -0.07
N ARG A 243 -12.28 -16.84 -1.22
CA ARG A 243 -12.03 -17.97 -2.14
C ARG A 243 -10.58 -17.97 -2.65
N GLU A 244 -10.06 -16.81 -3.06
CA GLU A 244 -8.67 -16.66 -3.50
C GLU A 244 -7.69 -17.00 -2.38
N VAL A 245 -7.95 -16.56 -1.15
CA VAL A 245 -7.12 -16.85 0.03
C VAL A 245 -7.12 -18.36 0.37
N ILE A 246 -8.28 -19.02 0.30
CA ILE A 246 -8.37 -20.48 0.52
C ILE A 246 -7.62 -21.22 -0.59
N ALA A 247 -7.80 -20.84 -1.85
CA ALA A 247 -7.09 -21.44 -2.98
C ALA A 247 -5.56 -21.27 -2.85
N LEU A 248 -5.11 -20.11 -2.40
CA LEU A 248 -3.70 -19.83 -2.11
C LEU A 248 -3.14 -20.82 -1.06
N ARG A 249 -3.88 -21.09 0.00
CA ARG A 249 -3.48 -22.04 1.05
C ARG A 249 -3.42 -23.48 0.54
N MET A 250 -4.36 -23.87 -0.32
CA MET A 250 -4.42 -25.23 -0.87
C MET A 250 -3.34 -25.52 -1.92
N ALA A 251 -2.85 -24.49 -2.61
CA ALA A 251 -1.82 -24.58 -3.63
C ALA A 251 -0.38 -24.56 -3.06
N SER A 252 -0.25 -24.42 -1.77
CA SER A 252 1.00 -24.20 -1.03
C SER A 252 1.33 -25.35 -0.10
#